data_5b5005ea52319bdfae19b2801a758398
#
_entry.id   5b5005ea52319bdfae19b2801a758398
#
_cell.length_a   1.000
_cell.length_b   1.000
_cell.length_c   1.000
_cell.angle_alpha   90.00
_cell.angle_beta   90.00
_cell.angle_gamma   90.00
#
_symmetry.space_group_name_H-M   'P 1'
#
loop_
_entity.id
_entity.type
_entity.pdbx_description
1 polymer ?
#
loop_
_entity_poly.entity_id
_entity_poly.type
_entity_poly.pdbx_seq_one_letter_code
_entity_poly.pdbx_strand_id
1 'polypeptide(L)'
;MYRLYLRPFLLFLFAFGTIGWASITFAAGQNPIQIPPLKAHRTRPLIVIVADNKGTETTDLVVPHGIIRSAGIADLLVVSTHAGVVDLMPALKIRPDTTMSDFDREHPEGADIVIVPAMHDDRNRNVIAWIRQQFSKRAMVVSICEGAWLAARAGVFDGRRATTHWYAFDKMKRTFPRANWVRNQRYVVDGNVVSTTGVTASIPASLALVEAIGGRAKAQSVAAGLGVDGWSAAHDATPFRMTTGRLWRFAANYLAFWGHETIRLPVQDGFDEIALALAADAWSRTFRSQALVVEQAASIRSRNGLVLVPDVSAENSASSMEIPLLPPARILDDALSQIAARYGSRTSDIVALQLEYSTRH
;
A
#
# COMPACT_ATOMS: atom_id res chain seq x y z
N MET A 1 -68.77 -29.01 -58.03
CA MET A 1 -68.49 -29.31 -56.59
C MET A 1 -67.01 -29.72 -56.45
N TYR A 2 -66.11 -28.81 -56.19
CA TYR A 2 -64.67 -29.10 -56.04
C TYR A 2 -64.30 -28.92 -54.59
N ARG A 3 -63.81 -29.96 -53.97
CA ARG A 3 -63.21 -29.90 -52.62
C ARG A 3 -61.73 -29.62 -52.76
N LEU A 4 -61.26 -28.50 -52.19
CA LEU A 4 -59.86 -28.15 -52.01
C LEU A 4 -59.33 -28.85 -50.77
N TYR A 5 -58.23 -29.60 -50.91
CA TYR A 5 -57.42 -30.12 -49.81
C TYR A 5 -56.33 -29.11 -49.49
N LEU A 6 -56.37 -28.50 -48.28
CA LEU A 6 -55.26 -27.77 -47.72
C LEU A 6 -54.32 -28.75 -46.99
N ARG A 7 -53.07 -28.77 -47.40
CA ARG A 7 -51.98 -29.40 -46.67
C ARG A 7 -51.37 -28.37 -45.69
N PRO A 8 -51.04 -28.73 -44.40
CA PRO A 8 -50.32 -27.80 -43.52
C PRO A 8 -48.83 -27.92 -43.79
N PHE A 9 -48.19 -26.76 -43.99
CA PHE A 9 -46.74 -26.58 -44.03
C PHE A 9 -46.22 -26.56 -42.63
N LEU A 10 -45.39 -27.55 -42.24
CA LEU A 10 -44.61 -27.52 -41.00
C LEU A 10 -43.39 -26.63 -41.20
N LEU A 11 -43.40 -25.48 -40.56
CA LEU A 11 -42.21 -24.62 -40.40
C LEU A 11 -41.36 -25.17 -39.29
N PHE A 12 -40.18 -25.72 -39.61
CA PHE A 12 -39.09 -25.96 -38.66
C PHE A 12 -38.39 -24.66 -38.37
N LEU A 13 -38.59 -24.09 -37.17
CA LEU A 13 -37.79 -23.00 -36.62
C LEU A 13 -36.47 -23.58 -36.07
N PHE A 14 -35.39 -23.37 -36.80
CA PHE A 14 -34.03 -23.54 -36.30
C PHE A 14 -33.73 -22.40 -35.33
N ALA A 15 -33.74 -22.68 -34.02
CA ALA A 15 -33.23 -21.78 -33.03
C ALA A 15 -31.68 -21.81 -33.09
N PHE A 16 -31.06 -20.82 -33.74
CA PHE A 16 -29.65 -20.58 -33.60
C PHE A 16 -29.38 -20.04 -32.20
N GLY A 17 -28.92 -20.90 -31.29
CA GLY A 17 -28.36 -20.46 -30.01
C GLY A 17 -27.09 -19.66 -30.26
N THR A 18 -27.18 -18.36 -30.12
CA THR A 18 -25.97 -17.50 -30.03
C THR A 18 -25.28 -17.79 -28.70
N ILE A 19 -24.19 -18.55 -28.78
CA ILE A 19 -23.24 -18.65 -27.67
C ILE A 19 -22.65 -17.25 -27.51
N GLY A 20 -23.18 -16.49 -26.55
CA GLY A 20 -22.64 -15.22 -26.17
C GLY A 20 -21.22 -15.42 -25.60
N TRP A 21 -20.22 -15.09 -26.39
CA TRP A 21 -18.88 -14.88 -25.87
C TRP A 21 -18.94 -13.69 -24.93
N ALA A 22 -18.90 -13.96 -23.62
CA ALA A 22 -18.68 -12.91 -22.64
C ALA A 22 -17.30 -12.32 -22.94
N SER A 23 -17.30 -11.21 -23.67
CA SER A 23 -16.09 -10.38 -23.83
C SER A 23 -15.72 -9.90 -22.44
N ILE A 24 -14.64 -10.47 -21.89
CA ILE A 24 -13.98 -9.92 -20.70
C ILE A 24 -13.45 -8.57 -21.17
N THR A 25 -14.21 -7.52 -20.90
CA THR A 25 -13.77 -6.13 -21.08
C THR A 25 -12.66 -5.90 -20.06
N PHE A 26 -11.41 -6.06 -20.48
CA PHE A 26 -10.30 -5.48 -19.74
C PHE A 26 -10.58 -3.97 -19.64
N ALA A 27 -10.66 -3.47 -18.41
CA ALA A 27 -10.75 -2.04 -18.17
C ALA A 27 -9.62 -1.36 -18.94
N ALA A 28 -9.98 -0.53 -19.91
CA ALA A 28 -9.05 0.11 -20.82
C ALA A 28 -8.00 0.88 -20.02
N GLY A 29 -6.70 0.55 -20.18
CA GLY A 29 -5.66 1.52 -19.99
C GLY A 29 -4.55 1.25 -18.97
N GLN A 30 -4.38 0.05 -18.40
CA GLN A 30 -3.17 -0.23 -17.61
C GLN A 30 -2.25 -1.22 -18.31
N ASN A 31 -1.00 -0.80 -18.48
CA ASN A 31 0.06 -1.73 -18.87
C ASN A 31 0.35 -2.66 -17.68
N PRO A 32 0.54 -3.97 -17.89
CA PRO A 32 1.01 -4.86 -16.84
C PRO A 32 2.40 -4.41 -16.38
N ILE A 33 2.71 -4.65 -15.10
CA ILE A 33 4.07 -4.43 -14.60
C ILE A 33 5.01 -5.36 -15.35
N GLN A 34 6.05 -4.80 -15.94
CA GLN A 34 7.11 -5.55 -16.60
C GLN A 34 8.39 -5.39 -15.80
N ILE A 35 8.88 -6.51 -15.26
CA ILE A 35 10.10 -6.50 -14.45
C ILE A 35 11.29 -6.29 -15.38
N PRO A 36 12.17 -5.31 -15.08
CA PRO A 36 13.41 -5.15 -15.84
C PRO A 36 14.28 -6.41 -15.78
N PRO A 37 15.18 -6.63 -16.76
CA PRO A 37 16.18 -7.67 -16.65
C PRO A 37 16.94 -7.56 -15.32
N LEU A 38 17.10 -8.71 -14.64
CA LEU A 38 17.81 -8.76 -13.36
C LEU A 38 19.27 -8.30 -13.55
N LYS A 39 19.85 -7.75 -12.49
CA LYS A 39 21.26 -7.44 -12.44
C LYS A 39 22.10 -8.71 -12.62
N ALA A 40 23.32 -8.55 -13.11
CA ALA A 40 24.24 -9.68 -13.34
C ALA A 40 24.36 -10.56 -12.09
N HIS A 41 24.45 -11.87 -12.30
CA HIS A 41 24.60 -12.91 -11.28
C HIS A 41 23.40 -13.12 -10.34
N ARG A 42 22.24 -12.44 -10.58
CA ARG A 42 21.02 -12.67 -9.81
C ARG A 42 20.11 -13.68 -10.51
N THR A 43 19.60 -14.62 -9.75
CA THR A 43 18.56 -15.58 -10.16
C THR A 43 17.17 -15.19 -9.67
N ARG A 44 17.14 -14.24 -8.72
CA ARG A 44 15.93 -13.66 -8.14
C ARG A 44 16.07 -12.15 -8.07
N PRO A 45 14.97 -11.38 -8.18
CA PRO A 45 15.03 -9.93 -7.99
C PRO A 45 15.50 -9.58 -6.56
N LEU A 46 16.35 -8.58 -6.45
CA LEU A 46 16.64 -7.90 -5.18
C LEU A 46 15.75 -6.66 -5.09
N ILE A 47 14.80 -6.70 -4.15
CA ILE A 47 13.87 -5.61 -3.86
C ILE A 47 14.37 -4.87 -2.61
N VAL A 48 14.38 -3.56 -2.68
CA VAL A 48 14.72 -2.71 -1.54
C VAL A 48 13.53 -1.84 -1.20
N ILE A 49 13.16 -1.79 0.08
CA ILE A 49 12.26 -0.77 0.62
C ILE A 49 13.15 0.27 1.33
N VAL A 50 13.20 1.48 0.79
CA VAL A 50 14.01 2.55 1.41
C VAL A 50 13.23 3.22 2.53
N ALA A 51 13.93 3.52 3.64
CA ALA A 51 13.34 4.13 4.82
C ALA A 51 14.19 5.29 5.35
N ASP A 52 13.54 6.35 5.79
CA ASP A 52 14.17 7.40 6.61
C ASP A 52 13.95 7.07 8.09
N ASN A 53 15.04 7.06 8.87
CA ASN A 53 14.98 6.76 10.30
C ASN A 53 14.08 7.72 11.10
N LYS A 54 13.88 8.96 10.60
CA LYS A 54 13.10 10.00 11.29
C LYS A 54 11.60 9.99 11.01
N GLY A 55 11.13 9.03 10.23
CA GLY A 55 9.71 8.88 9.93
C GLY A 55 9.47 8.37 8.52
N THR A 56 9.10 7.11 8.43
CA THR A 56 8.62 6.46 7.19
C THR A 56 7.20 5.97 7.45
N GLU A 57 6.32 6.13 6.47
CA GLU A 57 4.92 5.75 6.64
C GLU A 57 4.77 4.25 6.87
N THR A 58 4.00 3.89 7.92
CA THR A 58 3.89 2.53 8.46
C THR A 58 3.42 1.52 7.42
N THR A 59 2.27 1.78 6.82
CA THR A 59 1.65 0.81 5.90
C THR A 59 2.30 0.80 4.53
N ASP A 60 2.84 1.93 4.08
CA ASP A 60 3.59 2.02 2.81
C ASP A 60 4.86 1.15 2.83
N LEU A 61 5.45 0.94 4.02
CA LEU A 61 6.61 0.07 4.22
C LEU A 61 6.20 -1.37 4.54
N VAL A 62 5.35 -1.54 5.58
CA VAL A 62 5.11 -2.87 6.18
C VAL A 62 4.23 -3.74 5.29
N VAL A 63 3.23 -3.17 4.60
CA VAL A 63 2.33 -3.94 3.74
C VAL A 63 3.07 -4.56 2.54
N PRO A 64 3.86 -3.81 1.74
CA PRO A 64 4.66 -4.42 0.70
C PRO A 64 5.69 -5.41 1.22
N HIS A 65 6.33 -5.11 2.37
CA HIS A 65 7.25 -6.04 3.02
C HIS A 65 6.58 -7.41 3.25
N GLY A 66 5.46 -7.42 3.98
CA GLY A 66 4.75 -8.65 4.32
C GLY A 66 4.26 -9.42 3.09
N ILE A 67 3.71 -8.73 2.08
CA ILE A 67 3.21 -9.34 0.85
C ILE A 67 4.34 -9.99 0.05
N ILE A 68 5.44 -9.29 -0.18
CA ILE A 68 6.56 -9.78 -0.99
C ILE A 68 7.28 -10.94 -0.28
N ARG A 69 7.50 -10.81 1.04
CA ARG A 69 8.12 -11.87 1.85
C ARG A 69 7.26 -13.14 1.88
N SER A 70 5.94 -13.00 2.10
CA SER A 70 5.01 -14.16 2.09
C SER A 70 4.94 -14.85 0.75
N ALA A 71 5.10 -14.10 -0.35
CA ALA A 71 5.15 -14.66 -1.69
C ALA A 71 6.43 -15.46 -1.97
N GLY A 72 7.54 -15.16 -1.31
CA GLY A 72 8.82 -15.85 -1.47
C GLY A 72 9.44 -15.72 -2.86
N ILE A 73 9.13 -14.65 -3.60
CA ILE A 73 9.47 -14.46 -5.02
C ILE A 73 10.75 -13.63 -5.25
N ALA A 74 11.26 -12.97 -4.23
CA ALA A 74 12.38 -12.04 -4.32
C ALA A 74 13.19 -12.06 -3.03
N ASP A 75 14.42 -11.58 -3.10
CA ASP A 75 15.18 -11.17 -1.92
C ASP A 75 14.75 -9.75 -1.58
N LEU A 76 14.48 -9.50 -0.30
CA LEU A 76 13.94 -8.21 0.15
C LEU A 76 14.78 -7.67 1.30
N LEU A 77 15.14 -6.40 1.22
CA LEU A 77 15.84 -5.67 2.27
C LEU A 77 15.11 -4.36 2.59
N VAL A 78 15.00 -4.04 3.87
CA VAL A 78 14.67 -2.69 4.34
C VAL A 78 15.98 -1.94 4.54
N VAL A 79 16.16 -0.86 3.80
CA VAL A 79 17.39 -0.07 3.77
C VAL A 79 17.16 1.32 4.33
N SER A 80 17.85 1.67 5.41
CA SER A 80 17.65 2.94 6.11
C SER A 80 18.71 4.01 5.76
N THR A 81 18.42 5.25 6.09
CA THR A 81 19.35 6.39 5.90
C THR A 81 20.62 6.26 6.73
N HIS A 82 20.52 5.70 7.94
CA HIS A 82 21.66 5.43 8.83
C HIS A 82 21.33 4.25 9.77
N ALA A 83 22.34 3.75 10.47
CA ALA A 83 22.16 2.67 11.44
C ALA A 83 21.22 3.06 12.59
N GLY A 84 20.53 2.06 13.15
CA GLY A 84 19.61 2.23 14.27
C GLY A 84 18.16 1.94 13.91
N VAL A 85 17.27 2.36 14.79
CA VAL A 85 15.83 2.16 14.64
C VAL A 85 15.27 3.12 13.57
N VAL A 86 14.29 2.65 12.83
CA VAL A 86 13.45 3.46 11.96
C VAL A 86 12.13 3.71 12.68
N ASP A 87 11.84 4.97 12.96
CA ASP A 87 10.52 5.37 13.45
C ASP A 87 9.53 5.34 12.28
N LEU A 88 8.46 4.60 12.44
CA LEU A 88 7.36 4.60 11.47
C LEU A 88 6.28 5.58 11.92
N MET A 89 5.63 6.20 10.96
CA MET A 89 4.56 7.16 11.20
C MET A 89 3.23 6.66 10.61
N PRO A 90 2.14 6.73 11.37
CA PRO A 90 2.02 7.39 12.69
C PRO A 90 2.37 6.49 13.87
N ALA A 91 2.75 5.25 13.67
CA ALA A 91 3.02 4.29 14.74
C ALA A 91 4.06 3.26 14.34
N LEU A 92 4.57 2.51 15.30
CA LEU A 92 5.54 1.43 15.19
C LEU A 92 6.99 1.89 15.02
N LYS A 93 7.90 0.99 15.37
CA LYS A 93 9.34 1.14 15.20
C LYS A 93 9.92 -0.17 14.71
N ILE A 94 10.83 -0.09 13.74
CA ILE A 94 11.46 -1.29 13.19
C ILE A 94 12.99 -1.19 13.19
N ARG A 95 13.63 -2.33 13.10
CA ARG A 95 15.05 -2.41 12.82
C ARG A 95 15.22 -2.72 11.33
N PRO A 96 15.93 -1.87 10.56
CA PRO A 96 16.22 -2.13 9.16
C PRO A 96 17.24 -3.26 9.00
N ASP A 97 17.32 -3.86 7.81
CA ASP A 97 18.30 -4.90 7.50
C ASP A 97 19.70 -4.31 7.31
N THR A 98 19.81 -3.13 6.68
CA THR A 98 21.08 -2.47 6.39
C THR A 98 20.89 -0.96 6.19
N THR A 99 22.00 -0.23 6.02
CA THR A 99 21.97 1.21 5.65
C THR A 99 22.14 1.39 4.13
N MET A 100 21.78 2.58 3.61
CA MET A 100 22.02 2.94 2.19
C MET A 100 23.49 2.84 1.81
N SER A 101 24.41 3.26 2.71
CA SER A 101 25.84 3.22 2.45
C SER A 101 26.40 1.80 2.41
N ASP A 102 25.93 0.94 3.33
CA ASP A 102 26.34 -0.46 3.38
C ASP A 102 25.76 -1.24 2.18
N PHE A 103 24.49 -0.99 1.87
CA PHE A 103 23.84 -1.55 0.68
C PHE A 103 24.62 -1.21 -0.61
N ASP A 104 25.00 0.05 -0.81
CA ASP A 104 25.74 0.48 -2.01
C ASP A 104 27.14 -0.16 -2.10
N ARG A 105 27.76 -0.46 -0.95
CA ARG A 105 29.05 -1.17 -0.89
C ARG A 105 28.89 -2.66 -1.24
N GLU A 106 27.82 -3.30 -0.74
CA GLU A 106 27.57 -4.74 -0.93
C GLU A 106 26.94 -5.05 -2.30
N HIS A 107 26.18 -4.08 -2.83
CA HIS A 107 25.46 -4.18 -4.10
C HIS A 107 25.77 -3.01 -5.03
N PRO A 108 27.01 -2.90 -5.53
CA PRO A 108 27.45 -1.77 -6.36
C PRO A 108 26.64 -1.64 -7.67
N GLU A 109 26.04 -2.73 -8.17
CA GLU A 109 25.13 -2.74 -9.32
C GLU A 109 23.75 -2.19 -9.00
N GLY A 110 23.39 -2.01 -7.72
CA GLY A 110 22.12 -1.50 -7.23
C GLY A 110 21.03 -2.57 -7.10
N ALA A 111 19.86 -2.14 -6.68
CA ALA A 111 18.64 -2.97 -6.58
C ALA A 111 18.03 -3.23 -7.97
N ASP A 112 17.24 -4.31 -8.11
CA ASP A 112 16.39 -4.51 -9.27
C ASP A 112 15.10 -3.69 -9.16
N ILE A 113 14.57 -3.59 -7.93
CA ILE A 113 13.35 -2.84 -7.62
C ILE A 113 13.57 -2.03 -6.34
N VAL A 114 13.17 -0.75 -6.34
CA VAL A 114 13.17 0.12 -5.17
C VAL A 114 11.74 0.55 -4.86
N ILE A 115 11.26 0.21 -3.68
CA ILE A 115 9.98 0.69 -3.15
C ILE A 115 10.26 1.93 -2.31
N VAL A 116 9.53 3.00 -2.58
CA VAL A 116 9.69 4.32 -1.95
C VAL A 116 8.40 4.66 -1.20
N PRO A 117 8.34 4.40 0.10
CA PRO A 117 7.25 4.85 0.98
C PRO A 117 7.19 6.37 1.11
N ALA A 118 6.07 6.89 1.60
CA ALA A 118 6.01 8.26 2.10
C ALA A 118 6.95 8.43 3.31
N MET A 119 7.58 9.59 3.42
CA MET A 119 8.49 9.93 4.52
C MET A 119 8.17 11.29 5.10
N HIS A 120 8.46 11.48 6.38
CA HIS A 120 8.23 12.75 7.07
C HIS A 120 9.01 13.90 6.40
N ASP A 121 10.27 13.66 6.05
CA ASP A 121 11.06 14.59 5.26
C ASP A 121 11.03 14.23 3.76
N ASP A 122 10.02 14.76 3.06
CA ASP A 122 9.86 14.61 1.60
C ASP A 122 10.97 15.30 0.80
N ARG A 123 11.91 16.00 1.48
CA ARG A 123 13.03 16.73 0.88
C ARG A 123 14.40 16.19 1.30
N ASN A 124 14.44 15.04 1.97
CA ASN A 124 15.69 14.41 2.37
C ASN A 124 16.60 14.20 1.16
N ARG A 125 17.65 15.05 1.07
CA ARG A 125 18.56 15.08 -0.09
C ARG A 125 19.31 13.76 -0.31
N ASN A 126 19.63 13.04 0.77
CA ASN A 126 20.34 11.79 0.70
C ASN A 126 19.44 10.70 0.09
N VAL A 127 18.18 10.61 0.55
CA VAL A 127 17.19 9.67 -0.01
C VAL A 127 16.92 9.99 -1.48
N ILE A 128 16.70 11.26 -1.82
CA ILE A 128 16.45 11.70 -3.21
C ILE A 128 17.64 11.34 -4.13
N ALA A 129 18.87 11.60 -3.67
CA ALA A 129 20.08 11.29 -4.43
C ALA A 129 20.24 9.78 -4.62
N TRP A 130 19.97 9.00 -3.57
CA TRP A 130 20.04 7.54 -3.61
C TRP A 130 18.98 6.94 -4.55
N ILE A 131 17.72 7.40 -4.49
CA ILE A 131 16.67 6.97 -5.44
C ILE A 131 17.08 7.27 -6.88
N ARG A 132 17.60 8.49 -7.14
CA ARG A 132 18.10 8.86 -8.47
C ARG A 132 19.24 7.95 -8.94
N GLN A 133 20.16 7.59 -8.06
CA GLN A 133 21.26 6.68 -8.34
C GLN A 133 20.73 5.27 -8.68
N GLN A 134 19.82 4.70 -7.88
CA GLN A 134 19.23 3.40 -8.17
C GLN A 134 18.47 3.42 -9.51
N PHE A 135 17.71 4.49 -9.78
CA PHE A 135 16.99 4.65 -11.04
C PHE A 135 17.95 4.75 -12.24
N SER A 136 19.08 5.46 -12.11
CA SER A 136 20.12 5.53 -13.16
C SER A 136 20.79 4.18 -13.42
N LYS A 137 20.87 3.33 -12.39
CA LYS A 137 21.27 1.91 -12.50
C LYS A 137 20.16 1.01 -13.06
N ARG A 138 19.07 1.57 -13.60
CA ARG A 138 17.92 0.87 -14.19
C ARG A 138 17.08 0.05 -13.20
N ALA A 139 17.07 0.40 -11.93
CA ALA A 139 16.10 -0.16 -10.99
C ALA A 139 14.68 0.26 -11.40
N MET A 140 13.71 -0.63 -11.21
CA MET A 140 12.32 -0.23 -11.21
C MET A 140 12.06 0.57 -9.93
N VAL A 141 11.35 1.70 -10.04
CA VAL A 141 10.94 2.50 -8.87
C VAL A 141 9.44 2.37 -8.66
N VAL A 142 9.07 1.91 -7.48
CA VAL A 142 7.68 1.78 -7.03
C VAL A 142 7.44 2.79 -5.91
N SER A 143 6.83 3.93 -6.22
CA SER A 143 6.50 4.91 -5.18
C SER A 143 5.10 4.66 -4.63
N ILE A 144 4.97 4.65 -3.32
CA ILE A 144 3.71 4.43 -2.62
C ILE A 144 3.26 5.75 -2.00
N CYS A 145 1.97 6.08 -2.17
CA CYS A 145 1.35 7.23 -1.52
C CYS A 145 2.11 8.54 -1.81
N GLU A 146 2.48 9.29 -0.77
CA GLU A 146 3.28 10.50 -0.84
C GLU A 146 4.80 10.25 -1.00
N GLY A 147 5.25 8.99 -1.08
CA GLY A 147 6.60 8.64 -1.57
C GLY A 147 6.85 9.18 -2.99
N ALA A 148 5.76 9.52 -3.68
CA ALA A 148 5.79 10.22 -4.95
C ALA A 148 6.55 11.56 -4.91
N TRP A 149 6.59 12.27 -3.76
CA TRP A 149 7.39 13.51 -3.61
C TRP A 149 8.87 13.23 -3.80
N LEU A 150 9.40 12.19 -3.16
CA LEU A 150 10.82 11.80 -3.25
C LEU A 150 11.15 11.31 -4.67
N ALA A 151 10.29 10.46 -5.26
CA ALA A 151 10.46 9.95 -6.61
C ALA A 151 10.44 11.09 -7.66
N ALA A 152 9.51 12.04 -7.54
CA ALA A 152 9.43 13.20 -8.42
C ALA A 152 10.67 14.11 -8.31
N ARG A 153 11.15 14.38 -7.07
CA ARG A 153 12.38 15.16 -6.83
C ARG A 153 13.63 14.42 -7.36
N ALA A 154 13.61 13.11 -7.38
CA ALA A 154 14.65 12.30 -7.99
C ALA A 154 14.60 12.32 -9.54
N GLY A 155 13.54 12.90 -10.16
CA GLY A 155 13.36 12.97 -11.60
C GLY A 155 12.75 11.69 -12.21
N VAL A 156 12.25 10.77 -11.38
CA VAL A 156 11.72 9.47 -11.82
C VAL A 156 10.48 9.63 -12.72
N PHE A 157 9.66 10.67 -12.49
CA PHE A 157 8.40 10.87 -13.20
C PHE A 157 8.48 11.77 -14.44
N ASP A 158 9.65 12.32 -14.76
CA ASP A 158 9.81 13.22 -15.90
C ASP A 158 9.42 12.52 -17.21
N GLY A 159 8.41 13.07 -17.91
CA GLY A 159 7.85 12.54 -19.14
C GLY A 159 6.97 11.29 -18.97
N ARG A 160 6.71 10.83 -17.74
CA ARG A 160 6.00 9.59 -17.43
C ARG A 160 4.62 9.84 -16.83
N ARG A 161 3.75 8.85 -16.97
CA ARG A 161 2.48 8.78 -16.25
C ARG A 161 2.74 8.43 -14.78
N ALA A 162 2.07 9.14 -13.87
CA ALA A 162 2.20 8.90 -12.43
C ALA A 162 0.89 9.24 -11.68
N THR A 163 0.76 8.70 -10.49
CA THR A 163 -0.28 9.08 -9.53
C THR A 163 0.32 9.26 -8.13
N THR A 164 -0.47 9.73 -7.21
CA THR A 164 -0.10 9.90 -5.80
C THR A 164 -1.36 9.97 -4.95
N HIS A 165 -1.21 10.02 -3.65
CA HIS A 165 -2.29 10.22 -2.68
C HIS A 165 -3.17 11.42 -3.04
N TRP A 166 -4.49 11.28 -2.87
CA TRP A 166 -5.47 12.32 -3.27
C TRP A 166 -5.14 13.69 -2.70
N TYR A 167 -4.63 13.75 -1.46
CA TYR A 167 -4.30 15.03 -0.79
C TYR A 167 -3.15 15.77 -1.46
N ALA A 168 -2.13 15.05 -1.89
CA ALA A 168 -0.94 15.63 -2.54
C ALA A 168 -1.16 15.91 -4.03
N PHE A 169 -2.15 15.28 -4.68
CA PHE A 169 -2.28 15.20 -6.13
C PHE A 169 -2.21 16.57 -6.84
N ASP A 170 -3.04 17.53 -6.44
CA ASP A 170 -3.09 18.82 -7.12
C ASP A 170 -1.83 19.66 -6.89
N LYS A 171 -1.22 19.53 -5.72
CA LYS A 171 0.08 20.17 -5.42
C LYS A 171 1.20 19.54 -6.23
N MET A 172 1.24 18.20 -6.32
CA MET A 172 2.20 17.47 -7.14
C MET A 172 2.10 17.86 -8.62
N LYS A 173 0.89 17.90 -9.16
CA LYS A 173 0.63 18.31 -10.55
C LYS A 173 1.15 19.71 -10.87
N ARG A 174 1.02 20.65 -9.93
CA ARG A 174 1.56 22.02 -10.10
C ARG A 174 3.07 22.07 -9.94
N THR A 175 3.64 21.29 -9.02
CA THR A 175 5.08 21.33 -8.68
C THR A 175 5.91 20.59 -9.71
N PHE A 176 5.39 19.49 -10.28
CA PHE A 176 6.09 18.64 -11.25
C PHE A 176 5.30 18.53 -12.56
N PRO A 177 5.23 19.62 -13.36
CA PRO A 177 4.41 19.67 -14.57
C PRO A 177 4.96 18.79 -15.71
N ARG A 178 6.19 18.27 -15.59
CA ARG A 178 6.77 17.33 -16.57
C ARG A 178 6.23 15.91 -16.43
N ALA A 179 5.57 15.58 -15.33
CA ALA A 179 4.90 14.29 -15.14
C ALA A 179 3.45 14.35 -15.65
N ASN A 180 2.96 13.25 -16.22
CA ASN A 180 1.58 13.10 -16.70
C ASN A 180 0.73 12.50 -15.58
N TRP A 181 0.12 13.37 -14.74
CA TRP A 181 -0.62 12.95 -13.56
C TRP A 181 -1.98 12.33 -13.92
N VAL A 182 -2.21 11.11 -13.40
CA VAL A 182 -3.40 10.28 -13.68
C VAL A 182 -4.24 10.13 -12.41
N ARG A 183 -5.54 10.43 -12.48
CA ARG A 183 -6.53 10.17 -11.41
C ARG A 183 -7.27 8.86 -11.65
N ASN A 184 -8.03 8.43 -10.66
CA ASN A 184 -8.95 7.29 -10.72
C ASN A 184 -8.25 5.95 -11.03
N GLN A 185 -7.00 5.83 -10.63
CA GLN A 185 -6.25 4.58 -10.67
C GLN A 185 -5.49 4.39 -9.36
N ARG A 186 -5.67 3.23 -8.70
CA ARG A 186 -4.96 2.89 -7.45
C ARG A 186 -3.45 2.88 -7.66
N TYR A 187 -3.02 2.41 -8.81
CA TYR A 187 -1.61 2.46 -9.22
C TYR A 187 -1.51 2.70 -10.74
N VAL A 188 -0.44 3.32 -11.14
CA VAL A 188 -0.10 3.65 -12.53
C VAL A 188 1.23 3.04 -12.86
N VAL A 189 1.32 2.36 -14.02
CA VAL A 189 2.55 1.76 -14.54
C VAL A 189 2.97 2.50 -15.80
N ASP A 190 4.24 2.90 -15.86
CA ASP A 190 4.87 3.50 -17.03
C ASP A 190 6.34 3.05 -17.14
N GLY A 191 6.59 2.05 -18.00
CA GLY A 191 7.90 1.43 -18.13
C GLY A 191 8.38 0.81 -16.81
N ASN A 192 9.55 1.24 -16.33
CA ASN A 192 10.13 0.81 -15.07
C ASN A 192 9.71 1.69 -13.87
N VAL A 193 8.58 2.37 -13.96
CA VAL A 193 8.05 3.21 -12.89
C VAL A 193 6.62 2.78 -12.55
N VAL A 194 6.37 2.59 -11.25
CA VAL A 194 5.05 2.34 -10.69
C VAL A 194 4.80 3.40 -9.62
N SER A 195 3.62 3.97 -9.60
CA SER A 195 3.20 4.91 -8.56
C SER A 195 1.81 4.56 -8.07
N THR A 196 1.53 4.74 -6.78
CA THR A 196 0.24 4.40 -6.19
C THR A 196 -0.45 5.62 -5.58
N THR A 197 -1.76 5.52 -5.39
CA THR A 197 -2.54 6.44 -4.56
C THR A 197 -2.28 6.16 -3.07
N GLY A 198 -3.25 6.39 -2.18
CA GLY A 198 -3.07 6.26 -0.73
C GLY A 198 -2.73 4.86 -0.23
N VAL A 199 -2.66 4.80 1.07
CA VAL A 199 -2.21 3.64 1.87
C VAL A 199 -2.82 2.31 1.41
N THR A 200 -4.14 2.28 1.14
CA THR A 200 -4.83 1.04 0.76
C THR A 200 -4.49 0.55 -0.65
N ALA A 201 -3.86 1.37 -1.47
CA ALA A 201 -3.36 0.97 -2.79
C ALA A 201 -2.07 0.13 -2.72
N SER A 202 -1.39 0.09 -1.56
CA SER A 202 -0.19 -0.73 -1.37
C SER A 202 -0.46 -2.23 -1.53
N ILE A 203 -1.64 -2.72 -1.10
CA ILE A 203 -2.03 -4.13 -1.27
C ILE A 203 -2.16 -4.50 -2.75
N PRO A 204 -3.05 -3.87 -3.57
CA PRO A 204 -3.19 -4.23 -4.97
C PRO A 204 -1.92 -3.99 -5.80
N ALA A 205 -1.15 -2.97 -5.51
CA ALA A 205 0.12 -2.72 -6.20
C ALA A 205 1.17 -3.81 -5.89
N SER A 206 1.29 -4.22 -4.62
CA SER A 206 2.19 -5.30 -4.23
C SER A 206 1.76 -6.65 -4.82
N LEU A 207 0.44 -6.94 -4.87
CA LEU A 207 -0.06 -8.15 -5.53
C LEU A 207 0.19 -8.13 -7.04
N ALA A 208 0.05 -6.97 -7.70
CA ALA A 208 0.41 -6.82 -9.10
C ALA A 208 1.92 -7.04 -9.33
N LEU A 209 2.77 -6.59 -8.40
CA LEU A 209 4.21 -6.86 -8.43
C LEU A 209 4.51 -8.36 -8.21
N VAL A 210 3.82 -9.02 -7.28
CA VAL A 210 3.91 -10.47 -7.07
C VAL A 210 3.49 -11.22 -8.34
N GLU A 211 2.42 -10.78 -9.01
CA GLU A 211 1.97 -11.37 -10.28
C GLU A 211 3.04 -11.22 -11.37
N ALA A 212 3.66 -10.05 -11.48
CA ALA A 212 4.67 -9.77 -12.49
C ALA A 212 5.95 -10.61 -12.31
N ILE A 213 6.33 -10.92 -11.05
CA ILE A 213 7.54 -11.68 -10.74
C ILE A 213 7.27 -13.18 -10.67
N GLY A 214 6.23 -13.57 -9.92
CA GLY A 214 5.93 -14.97 -9.57
C GLY A 214 4.76 -15.60 -10.32
N GLY A 215 4.09 -14.83 -11.18
CA GLY A 215 2.95 -15.26 -11.96
C GLY A 215 1.61 -15.20 -11.23
N ARG A 216 0.52 -15.30 -12.01
CA ARG A 216 -0.86 -15.13 -11.54
C ARG A 216 -1.24 -16.08 -10.40
N ALA A 217 -0.86 -17.35 -10.50
CA ALA A 217 -1.20 -18.35 -9.48
C ALA A 217 -0.58 -18.01 -8.11
N LYS A 218 0.66 -17.51 -8.09
CA LYS A 218 1.32 -17.07 -6.86
C LYS A 218 0.61 -15.85 -6.26
N ALA A 219 0.27 -14.86 -7.07
CA ALA A 219 -0.46 -13.68 -6.61
C ALA A 219 -1.86 -14.05 -6.07
N GLN A 220 -2.57 -14.97 -6.69
CA GLN A 220 -3.86 -15.48 -6.21
C GLN A 220 -3.73 -16.17 -4.84
N SER A 221 -2.70 -17.01 -4.66
CA SER A 221 -2.45 -17.67 -3.37
C SER A 221 -2.18 -16.65 -2.25
N VAL A 222 -1.38 -15.63 -2.52
CA VAL A 222 -1.11 -14.55 -1.55
C VAL A 222 -2.36 -13.72 -1.28
N ALA A 223 -3.11 -13.34 -2.32
CA ALA A 223 -4.36 -12.59 -2.19
C ALA A 223 -5.40 -13.33 -1.34
N ALA A 224 -5.54 -14.65 -1.53
CA ALA A 224 -6.42 -15.47 -0.71
C ALA A 224 -6.01 -15.45 0.78
N GLY A 225 -4.70 -15.56 1.08
CA GLY A 225 -4.19 -15.44 2.46
C GLY A 225 -4.42 -14.06 3.09
N LEU A 226 -4.49 -13.01 2.28
CA LEU A 226 -4.83 -11.66 2.72
C LEU A 226 -6.33 -11.40 2.85
N GLY A 227 -7.19 -12.27 2.31
CA GLY A 227 -8.63 -12.04 2.21
C GLY A 227 -9.01 -11.02 1.14
N VAL A 228 -8.28 -10.99 0.03
CA VAL A 228 -8.49 -10.08 -1.11
C VAL A 228 -8.97 -10.86 -2.32
N ASP A 229 -10.11 -10.45 -2.89
CA ASP A 229 -10.70 -11.11 -4.05
C ASP A 229 -10.10 -10.69 -5.39
N GLY A 230 -9.40 -9.51 -5.41
CA GLY A 230 -8.79 -8.98 -6.63
C GLY A 230 -7.92 -7.75 -6.37
N TRP A 231 -7.05 -7.44 -7.34
CA TRP A 231 -6.09 -6.32 -7.21
C TRP A 231 -6.05 -5.42 -8.45
N SER A 232 -7.22 -5.08 -8.98
CA SER A 232 -7.29 -4.17 -10.13
C SER A 232 -6.84 -2.75 -9.76
N ALA A 233 -6.37 -2.02 -10.76
CA ALA A 233 -6.02 -0.62 -10.61
C ALA A 233 -7.23 0.33 -10.63
N ALA A 234 -8.43 -0.17 -10.89
CA ALA A 234 -9.64 0.66 -10.91
C ALA A 234 -9.88 1.33 -9.56
N HIS A 235 -10.11 2.63 -9.58
CA HIS A 235 -10.31 3.45 -8.40
C HIS A 235 -11.24 4.62 -8.70
N ASP A 236 -12.14 4.92 -7.78
CA ASP A 236 -12.90 6.16 -7.79
C ASP A 236 -12.32 7.11 -6.73
N ALA A 237 -11.61 8.15 -7.18
CA ALA A 237 -11.04 9.16 -6.31
C ALA A 237 -12.04 10.26 -5.91
N THR A 238 -13.28 10.26 -6.44
CA THR A 238 -14.28 11.31 -6.23
C THR A 238 -14.64 11.51 -4.74
N PRO A 239 -14.79 10.46 -3.91
CA PRO A 239 -15.12 10.60 -2.48
C PRO A 239 -13.99 11.23 -1.66
N PHE A 240 -12.74 11.14 -2.12
CA PHE A 240 -11.58 11.56 -1.37
C PHE A 240 -11.26 13.03 -1.63
N ARG A 241 -11.86 13.88 -0.79
CA ARG A 241 -11.65 15.33 -0.83
C ARG A 241 -11.81 15.93 0.55
N MET A 242 -11.06 17.01 0.82
CA MET A 242 -11.24 17.78 2.04
C MET A 242 -12.52 18.63 1.92
N THR A 243 -13.42 18.49 2.89
CA THR A 243 -14.61 19.34 3.04
C THR A 243 -14.51 20.13 4.34
N THR A 244 -15.26 21.22 4.45
CA THR A 244 -15.30 22.04 5.69
C THR A 244 -15.67 21.18 6.91
N GLY A 245 -16.63 20.27 6.79
CA GLY A 245 -17.04 19.38 7.88
C GLY A 245 -15.92 18.41 8.31
N ARG A 246 -15.16 17.87 7.36
CA ARG A 246 -13.99 17.02 7.64
C ARG A 246 -12.87 17.82 8.30
N LEU A 247 -12.58 19.03 7.80
CA LEU A 247 -11.58 19.92 8.41
C LEU A 247 -11.93 20.23 9.87
N TRP A 248 -13.19 20.60 10.16
CA TRP A 248 -13.65 20.82 11.52
C TRP A 248 -13.54 19.57 12.40
N ARG A 249 -13.75 18.37 11.86
CA ARG A 249 -13.57 17.13 12.62
C ARG A 249 -12.09 16.90 12.96
N PHE A 250 -11.17 17.10 12.03
CA PHE A 250 -9.73 17.06 12.31
C PHE A 250 -9.38 18.03 13.44
N ALA A 251 -9.79 19.29 13.32
CA ALA A 251 -9.52 20.30 14.33
C ALA A 251 -10.11 19.93 15.69
N ALA A 252 -11.36 19.47 15.73
CA ALA A 252 -12.03 19.08 16.96
C ALA A 252 -11.33 17.90 17.65
N ASN A 253 -10.92 16.88 16.91
CA ASN A 253 -10.21 15.73 17.46
C ASN A 253 -8.83 16.15 17.99
N TYR A 254 -8.08 16.94 17.22
CA TYR A 254 -6.75 17.42 17.62
C TYR A 254 -6.81 18.29 18.87
N LEU A 255 -7.79 19.20 18.95
CA LEU A 255 -7.92 20.13 20.07
C LEU A 255 -8.48 19.48 21.34
N ALA A 256 -9.11 18.30 21.23
CA ALA A 256 -9.65 17.58 22.40
C ALA A 256 -8.55 16.80 23.15
N PHE A 257 -7.41 17.44 23.43
CA PHE A 257 -6.22 16.80 24.00
C PHE A 257 -6.46 16.14 25.36
N TRP A 258 -7.45 16.61 26.15
CA TRP A 258 -7.84 15.97 27.42
C TRP A 258 -8.50 14.59 27.27
N GLY A 259 -8.92 14.25 26.05
CA GLY A 259 -9.49 12.95 25.72
C GLY A 259 -8.58 12.11 24.82
N HIS A 260 -7.30 12.48 24.67
CA HIS A 260 -6.34 11.66 23.95
C HIS A 260 -5.93 10.49 24.82
N GLU A 261 -5.80 9.33 24.20
CA GLU A 261 -5.46 8.10 24.89
C GLU A 261 -4.40 7.28 24.18
N THR A 262 -3.76 6.39 24.91
CA THR A 262 -2.85 5.40 24.38
C THR A 262 -3.55 4.07 24.25
N ILE A 263 -3.42 3.42 23.09
CA ILE A 263 -3.94 2.08 22.83
C ILE A 263 -2.78 1.13 22.76
N ARG A 264 -2.73 0.16 23.65
CA ARG A 264 -1.73 -0.90 23.64
C ARG A 264 -2.13 -2.00 22.70
N LEU A 265 -1.22 -2.39 21.84
CA LEU A 265 -1.33 -3.54 20.96
C LEU A 265 -0.37 -4.61 21.46
N PRO A 266 -0.84 -5.61 22.23
CA PRO A 266 0.01 -6.72 22.64
C PRO A 266 0.31 -7.59 21.42
N VAL A 267 1.57 -7.90 21.19
CA VAL A 267 2.01 -8.77 20.10
C VAL A 267 3.12 -9.70 20.59
N GLN A 268 3.26 -10.85 19.98
CA GLN A 268 4.27 -11.86 20.27
C GLN A 268 5.00 -12.25 18.99
N ASP A 269 6.13 -12.93 19.12
CA ASP A 269 6.86 -13.46 17.97
C ASP A 269 5.94 -14.25 17.03
N GLY A 270 6.13 -14.06 15.73
CA GLY A 270 5.30 -14.67 14.71
C GLY A 270 4.01 -13.88 14.37
N PHE A 271 3.84 -12.67 14.92
CA PHE A 271 2.68 -11.83 14.61
C PHE A 271 2.56 -11.50 13.12
N ASP A 272 1.34 -11.17 12.71
CA ASP A 272 1.05 -10.69 11.36
C ASP A 272 1.37 -9.19 11.27
N GLU A 273 2.46 -8.85 10.59
CA GLU A 273 2.89 -7.45 10.46
C GLU A 273 1.92 -6.60 9.64
N ILE A 274 1.20 -7.18 8.66
CA ILE A 274 0.24 -6.43 7.86
C ILE A 274 -0.97 -6.08 8.72
N ALA A 275 -1.48 -7.05 9.47
CA ALA A 275 -2.59 -6.83 10.40
C ALA A 275 -2.24 -5.78 11.46
N LEU A 276 -1.06 -5.89 12.07
CA LEU A 276 -0.56 -4.93 13.05
C LEU A 276 -0.44 -3.52 12.43
N ALA A 277 0.18 -3.39 11.26
CA ALA A 277 0.38 -2.10 10.61
C ALA A 277 -0.96 -1.40 10.30
N LEU A 278 -1.92 -2.13 9.73
CA LEU A 278 -3.24 -1.58 9.40
C LEU A 278 -4.02 -1.14 10.66
N ALA A 279 -3.96 -1.93 11.74
CA ALA A 279 -4.60 -1.56 13.01
C ALA A 279 -3.91 -0.34 13.65
N ALA A 280 -2.58 -0.40 13.82
CA ALA A 280 -1.82 0.66 14.48
C ALA A 280 -1.93 2.00 13.74
N ASP A 281 -1.88 1.97 12.41
CA ASP A 281 -2.04 3.15 11.56
C ASP A 281 -3.45 3.74 11.71
N ALA A 282 -4.50 2.94 11.55
CA ALA A 282 -5.88 3.41 11.64
C ALA A 282 -6.16 4.09 13.00
N TRP A 283 -5.77 3.46 14.11
CA TRP A 283 -5.98 4.01 15.43
C TRP A 283 -5.18 5.28 15.70
N SER A 284 -3.95 5.37 15.18
CA SER A 284 -3.11 6.57 15.35
C SER A 284 -3.54 7.76 14.46
N ARG A 285 -4.30 7.51 13.38
CA ARG A 285 -4.86 8.57 12.52
C ARG A 285 -6.15 9.21 13.04
N THR A 286 -6.65 8.77 14.19
CA THR A 286 -7.89 9.33 14.78
C THR A 286 -7.70 10.76 15.29
N PHE A 287 -6.47 11.21 15.56
CA PHE A 287 -6.15 12.40 16.36
C PHE A 287 -6.77 12.36 17.77
N ARG A 288 -7.14 11.17 18.26
CA ARG A 288 -7.69 10.90 19.58
C ARG A 288 -6.89 9.83 20.30
N SER A 289 -6.16 9.00 19.57
CA SER A 289 -5.39 7.91 20.13
C SER A 289 -4.05 7.75 19.45
N GLN A 290 -3.08 7.17 20.18
CA GLN A 290 -1.80 6.72 19.70
C GLN A 290 -1.69 5.22 19.98
N ALA A 291 -1.49 4.43 18.93
CA ALA A 291 -1.23 3.00 19.07
C ALA A 291 0.24 2.77 19.44
N LEU A 292 0.49 1.97 20.46
CA LEU A 292 1.82 1.56 20.91
C LEU A 292 1.88 0.03 20.99
N VAL A 293 2.99 -0.53 20.57
CA VAL A 293 3.27 -1.96 20.76
C VAL A 293 3.97 -2.15 22.10
N VAL A 294 3.40 -3.03 22.92
CA VAL A 294 3.91 -3.31 24.25
C VAL A 294 4.34 -4.76 24.35
N GLU A 295 5.63 -4.95 24.59
CA GLU A 295 6.25 -6.24 24.83
C GLU A 295 7.48 -6.04 25.70
N GLN A 296 7.84 -7.03 26.53
CA GLN A 296 9.02 -6.96 27.41
C GLN A 296 10.34 -7.22 26.66
N ALA A 297 10.26 -7.89 25.51
CA ALA A 297 11.42 -8.18 24.68
C ALA A 297 11.98 -6.90 24.04
N ALA A 298 13.29 -6.81 23.89
CA ALA A 298 13.94 -5.68 23.20
C ALA A 298 13.60 -5.58 21.70
N SER A 299 13.17 -6.69 21.10
CA SER A 299 12.65 -6.77 19.74
C SER A 299 11.84 -8.04 19.57
N ILE A 300 10.87 -8.01 18.68
CA ILE A 300 10.03 -9.15 18.28
C ILE A 300 10.06 -9.28 16.76
N ARG A 301 9.88 -10.50 16.27
CA ARG A 301 9.95 -10.79 14.84
C ARG A 301 8.58 -11.21 14.32
N SER A 302 8.15 -10.58 13.22
CA SER A 302 6.93 -10.98 12.53
C SER A 302 7.08 -12.34 11.85
N ARG A 303 5.97 -12.94 11.44
CA ARG A 303 5.96 -14.20 10.69
C ARG A 303 6.71 -14.14 9.34
N ASN A 304 6.84 -12.94 8.75
CA ASN A 304 7.58 -12.73 7.51
C ASN A 304 8.96 -12.09 7.73
N GLY A 305 9.42 -12.03 8.98
CA GLY A 305 10.80 -11.67 9.34
C GLY A 305 11.06 -10.20 9.63
N LEU A 306 10.05 -9.32 9.62
CA LEU A 306 10.20 -7.92 10.03
C LEU A 306 10.55 -7.85 11.52
N VAL A 307 11.58 -7.10 11.87
CA VAL A 307 12.00 -6.91 13.26
C VAL A 307 11.37 -5.64 13.81
N LEU A 308 10.42 -5.79 14.70
CA LEU A 308 9.75 -4.71 15.41
C LEU A 308 10.48 -4.41 16.72
N VAL A 309 10.58 -3.11 17.06
CA VAL A 309 11.09 -2.63 18.34
C VAL A 309 9.90 -2.13 19.15
N PRO A 310 9.52 -2.81 20.25
CA PRO A 310 8.39 -2.39 21.08
C PRO A 310 8.61 -1.04 21.75
N ASP A 311 7.51 -0.39 22.13
CA ASP A 311 7.53 0.83 22.94
C ASP A 311 7.64 0.46 24.43
N VAL A 312 8.73 0.83 25.08
CA VAL A 312 9.14 0.34 26.42
C VAL A 312 8.28 0.86 27.58
N SER A 313 7.42 1.84 27.38
CA SER A 313 6.64 2.43 28.48
C SER A 313 5.21 2.73 28.09
N ALA A 314 4.35 1.74 28.23
CA ALA A 314 2.94 2.05 28.36
C ALA A 314 2.62 2.21 29.86
N GLU A 315 2.27 3.41 30.25
CA GLU A 315 1.69 3.66 31.58
C GLU A 315 0.51 2.73 31.87
N ASN A 316 0.28 2.37 33.11
CA ASN A 316 -0.77 1.41 33.50
C ASN A 316 -2.21 1.85 33.14
N SER A 317 -2.41 3.08 32.68
CA SER A 317 -3.72 3.66 32.32
C SER A 317 -4.15 3.45 30.86
N ALA A 318 -3.31 2.86 30.00
CA ALA A 318 -3.64 2.68 28.58
C ALA A 318 -4.62 1.51 28.34
N SER A 319 -5.60 1.73 27.47
CA SER A 319 -6.51 0.67 27.00
C SER A 319 -5.75 -0.39 26.21
N SER A 320 -5.90 -1.67 26.55
CA SER A 320 -5.34 -2.77 25.73
C SER A 320 -6.36 -3.19 24.68
N MET A 321 -5.89 -3.44 23.47
CA MET A 321 -6.71 -3.92 22.36
C MET A 321 -5.98 -5.04 21.63
N GLU A 322 -6.61 -6.18 21.53
CA GLU A 322 -6.09 -7.29 20.74
C GLU A 322 -6.42 -7.09 19.27
N ILE A 323 -5.48 -7.44 18.39
CA ILE A 323 -5.72 -7.47 16.95
C ILE A 323 -6.49 -8.77 16.65
N PRO A 324 -7.69 -8.69 16.06
CA PRO A 324 -8.49 -9.88 15.82
C PRO A 324 -7.81 -10.80 14.80
N LEU A 325 -8.05 -12.11 14.94
CA LEU A 325 -7.58 -13.13 14.03
C LEU A 325 -8.43 -13.13 12.74
N LEU A 326 -8.30 -12.07 11.96
CA LEU A 326 -8.96 -11.88 10.67
C LEU A 326 -7.93 -11.90 9.53
N PRO A 327 -8.34 -12.19 8.29
CA PRO A 327 -7.50 -11.94 7.14
C PRO A 327 -7.03 -10.47 7.13
N PRO A 328 -5.74 -10.18 6.86
CA PRO A 328 -5.17 -8.83 7.01
C PRO A 328 -5.96 -7.72 6.33
N ALA A 329 -6.51 -7.96 5.13
CA ALA A 329 -7.32 -6.97 4.42
C ALA A 329 -8.67 -6.64 5.10
N ARG A 330 -9.08 -7.38 6.14
CA ARG A 330 -10.30 -7.14 6.92
C ARG A 330 -10.04 -6.38 8.22
N ILE A 331 -8.79 -6.27 8.62
CA ILE A 331 -8.40 -5.56 9.85
C ILE A 331 -8.81 -4.08 9.79
N LEU A 332 -8.73 -3.47 8.62
CA LEU A 332 -9.10 -2.06 8.47
C LEU A 332 -10.61 -1.84 8.62
N ASP A 333 -11.45 -2.74 8.10
CA ASP A 333 -12.90 -2.69 8.29
C ASP A 333 -13.25 -2.79 9.79
N ASP A 334 -12.61 -3.73 10.49
CA ASP A 334 -12.80 -3.93 11.94
C ASP A 334 -12.32 -2.71 12.74
N ALA A 335 -11.11 -2.22 12.48
CA ALA A 335 -10.57 -1.03 13.14
C ALA A 335 -11.47 0.20 12.95
N LEU A 336 -11.94 0.45 11.73
CA LEU A 336 -12.85 1.56 11.43
C LEU A 336 -14.20 1.42 12.16
N SER A 337 -14.72 0.19 12.27
CA SER A 337 -15.94 -0.08 13.03
C SER A 337 -15.76 0.20 14.54
N GLN A 338 -14.65 -0.26 15.11
CA GLN A 338 -14.31 0.00 16.52
C GLN A 338 -14.06 1.50 16.78
N ILE A 339 -13.36 2.20 15.87
CA ILE A 339 -13.16 3.66 15.93
C ILE A 339 -14.50 4.38 15.87
N ALA A 340 -15.43 3.95 15.02
CA ALA A 340 -16.76 4.53 14.93
C ALA A 340 -17.56 4.35 16.24
N ALA A 341 -17.48 3.18 16.86
CA ALA A 341 -18.12 2.91 18.14
C ALA A 341 -17.52 3.75 19.29
N ARG A 342 -16.19 3.95 19.29
CA ARG A 342 -15.48 4.65 20.39
C ARG A 342 -15.48 6.18 20.24
N TYR A 343 -15.27 6.72 19.04
CA TYR A 343 -15.08 8.14 18.77
C TYR A 343 -16.15 8.74 17.83
N GLY A 344 -17.10 7.91 17.40
CA GLY A 344 -18.15 8.28 16.46
C GLY A 344 -17.77 8.12 14.97
N SER A 345 -18.79 7.89 14.13
CA SER A 345 -18.66 7.64 12.70
C SER A 345 -17.84 8.71 11.96
N ARG A 346 -18.02 9.99 12.33
CA ARG A 346 -17.24 11.09 11.71
C ARG A 346 -15.74 10.99 11.96
N THR A 347 -15.28 10.38 13.05
CA THR A 347 -13.86 10.11 13.30
C THR A 347 -13.39 8.95 12.43
N SER A 348 -14.18 7.88 12.34
CA SER A 348 -13.91 6.79 11.41
C SER A 348 -13.81 7.27 9.95
N ASP A 349 -14.72 8.16 9.52
CA ASP A 349 -14.71 8.74 8.16
C ASP A 349 -13.42 9.50 7.85
N ILE A 350 -12.87 10.28 8.79
CA ILE A 350 -11.60 10.98 8.56
C ILE A 350 -10.39 10.06 8.57
N VAL A 351 -10.44 8.94 9.30
CA VAL A 351 -9.41 7.90 9.21
C VAL A 351 -9.47 7.22 7.83
N ALA A 352 -10.65 6.78 7.41
CA ALA A 352 -10.85 6.18 6.08
C ALA A 352 -10.41 7.13 4.94
N LEU A 353 -10.70 8.44 5.07
CA LEU A 353 -10.25 9.46 4.13
C LEU A 353 -8.73 9.55 4.04
N GLN A 354 -8.02 9.55 5.18
CA GLN A 354 -6.56 9.61 5.21
C GLN A 354 -5.92 8.36 4.59
N LEU A 355 -6.55 7.20 4.79
CA LEU A 355 -6.08 5.93 4.24
C LEU A 355 -6.49 5.73 2.76
N GLU A 356 -7.26 6.66 2.20
CA GLU A 356 -7.90 6.52 0.87
C GLU A 356 -8.67 5.21 0.75
N TYR A 357 -9.44 4.89 1.80
CA TYR A 357 -10.20 3.66 1.93
C TYR A 357 -11.70 3.90 1.75
N SER A 358 -12.28 3.23 0.75
CA SER A 358 -13.74 3.23 0.57
C SER A 358 -14.34 2.17 1.50
N THR A 359 -15.01 2.59 2.57
CA THR A 359 -15.77 1.66 3.41
C THR A 359 -16.80 0.93 2.55
N ARG A 360 -16.82 -0.40 2.64
CA ARG A 360 -17.89 -1.20 2.01
C ARG A 360 -19.15 -1.01 2.87
N HIS A 361 -20.12 -0.33 2.34
CA HIS A 361 -21.49 -0.22 2.90
C HIS A 361 -22.30 -1.42 2.47
#